data_2587f7bce1814f78dda6e872201909d3
#
_entry.id   2587f7bce1814f78dda6e872201909d3
#
_cell.length_a   1.000
_cell.length_b   1.000
_cell.length_c   1.000
_cell.angle_alpha   90.00
_cell.angle_beta   90.00
_cell.angle_gamma   90.00
#
_symmetry.space_group_name_H-M   'P 1'
#
loop_
_entity.id
_entity.type
_entity.pdbx_description
1 polymer ?
#
loop_
_entity_poly.entity_id
_entity_poly.type
_entity_poly.pdbx_seq_one_letter_code
_entity_poly.pdbx_strand_id
1 'polypeptide(L)'
;GNASEDDQPSIETGQWVHALTMPRILSLKAGRLIQCPAASLPYDAGEPALVGECVKAGLYEIDELSGHRSWQLRLEADTEQTTGPWGLQIGSDDSHVDITLDRQVLRVDRSTSRYAQHGSVRSVTLPEGCAPVLEVIHDRSLTEVFVGDGALVLTLRSFVDVNSTGARLMVDGDLALTAGSTRTFAPS
;
A
#
# COMPACT_ATOMS: atom_id res chain seq x y z
N GLY A 1 15.44 -1.59 3.67
CA GLY A 1 16.00 -1.89 2.36
C GLY A 1 17.07 -0.88 1.95
N ASN A 2 18.03 -1.32 1.18
CA ASN A 2 19.02 -0.42 0.62
C ASN A 2 18.39 0.36 -0.54
N ALA A 3 18.63 1.67 -0.57
CA ALA A 3 18.42 2.45 -1.78
C ALA A 3 19.56 2.13 -2.76
N SER A 4 19.26 2.12 -4.07
CA SER A 4 20.31 2.10 -5.08
C SER A 4 21.08 3.43 -5.05
N GLU A 5 22.29 3.46 -5.61
CA GLU A 5 23.08 4.69 -5.71
C GLU A 5 22.35 5.79 -6.53
N ASP A 6 21.50 5.37 -7.46
CA ASP A 6 20.73 6.26 -8.32
C ASP A 6 19.43 6.75 -7.66
N ASP A 7 18.94 6.06 -6.63
CA ASP A 7 17.87 6.51 -5.77
C ASP A 7 18.49 7.26 -4.58
N GLN A 8 18.77 8.54 -4.71
CA GLN A 8 19.51 9.35 -3.73
C GLN A 8 18.64 9.92 -2.60
N PRO A 9 18.06 9.08 -1.76
CA PRO A 9 17.12 9.53 -0.73
C PRO A 9 17.77 10.40 0.34
N SER A 10 19.09 10.37 0.49
CA SER A 10 19.80 11.21 1.44
C SER A 10 19.61 12.71 1.19
N ILE A 11 19.32 13.11 -0.05
CA ILE A 11 18.99 14.49 -0.40
C ILE A 11 17.68 14.92 0.24
N GLU A 12 16.68 14.03 0.23
CA GLU A 12 15.36 14.30 0.81
C GLU A 12 15.33 14.10 2.32
N THR A 13 16.09 13.17 2.83
CA THR A 13 16.06 12.77 4.24
C THR A 13 17.05 13.55 5.11
N GLY A 14 17.95 14.30 4.48
CA GLY A 14 18.89 15.14 5.19
C GLY A 14 20.02 14.39 5.91
N GLN A 15 20.33 13.15 5.57
CA GLN A 15 21.53 12.40 5.99
C GLN A 15 21.37 10.87 6.08
N TRP A 16 20.14 10.33 6.18
CA TRP A 16 19.96 8.88 6.25
C TRP A 16 19.47 8.31 4.92
N VAL A 17 19.92 7.11 4.59
CA VAL A 17 19.61 6.43 3.32
C VAL A 17 18.75 5.19 3.55
N HIS A 18 18.98 4.50 4.64
CA HIS A 18 18.32 3.25 4.94
C HIS A 18 17.09 3.45 5.83
N ALA A 19 16.10 2.59 5.67
CA ALA A 19 14.94 2.51 6.55
C ALA A 19 14.69 1.05 6.94
N LEU A 20 14.22 0.84 8.15
CA LEU A 20 13.74 -0.45 8.61
C LEU A 20 12.27 -0.59 8.26
N THR A 21 11.90 -1.78 7.84
CA THR A 21 10.49 -2.18 7.68
C THR A 21 9.85 -2.36 9.05
N MET A 22 8.52 -2.40 9.07
CA MET A 22 7.80 -2.87 10.25
C MET A 22 8.29 -4.27 10.66
N PRO A 23 8.43 -4.54 11.95
CA PRO A 23 8.64 -5.91 12.41
C PRO A 23 7.53 -6.82 11.90
N ARG A 24 7.88 -8.05 11.51
CA ARG A 24 6.93 -9.01 10.96
C ARG A 24 6.84 -10.27 11.80
N ILE A 25 5.62 -10.74 12.00
CA ILE A 25 5.36 -12.09 12.52
C ILE A 25 5.45 -13.04 11.34
N LEU A 26 6.31 -14.03 11.47
CA LEU A 26 6.48 -15.08 10.46
C LEU A 26 5.74 -16.34 10.89
N SER A 27 4.97 -16.92 9.99
CA SER A 27 4.30 -18.19 10.20
C SER A 27 4.37 -19.06 8.94
N LEU A 28 4.17 -20.34 9.09
CA LEU A 28 4.09 -21.29 7.97
C LEU A 28 2.66 -21.80 7.83
N LYS A 29 2.02 -21.56 6.69
CA LYS A 29 0.67 -22.03 6.40
C LYS A 29 0.66 -22.80 5.08
N ALA A 30 0.27 -24.06 5.11
CA ALA A 30 0.23 -24.94 3.93
C ALA A 30 1.55 -24.93 3.13
N GLY A 31 2.72 -24.94 3.81
CA GLY A 31 4.03 -24.93 3.18
C GLY A 31 4.49 -23.56 2.65
N ARG A 32 3.72 -22.50 2.87
CA ARG A 32 4.05 -21.12 2.46
C ARG A 32 4.42 -20.27 3.66
N LEU A 33 5.44 -19.43 3.49
CA LEU A 33 5.79 -18.42 4.47
C LEU A 33 4.76 -17.27 4.40
N ILE A 34 4.12 -17.02 5.52
CA ILE A 34 3.20 -15.89 5.71
C ILE A 34 3.91 -14.84 6.56
N GLN A 35 3.80 -13.58 6.16
CA GLN A 35 4.46 -12.46 6.82
C GLN A 35 3.42 -11.38 7.14
N CYS A 36 3.07 -11.23 8.40
CA CYS A 36 2.13 -10.20 8.84
C CYS A 36 2.85 -9.09 9.61
N PRO A 37 2.37 -7.85 9.56
CA PRO A 37 2.89 -6.80 10.44
C PRO A 37 2.73 -7.20 11.89
N ALA A 38 3.74 -6.92 12.72
CA ALA A 38 3.62 -7.12 14.16
C ALA A 38 2.72 -6.03 14.75
N ALA A 39 1.53 -6.42 15.19
CA ALA A 39 0.50 -5.52 15.69
C ALA A 39 0.82 -5.02 17.10
N SER A 40 1.70 -4.05 17.28
CA SER A 40 2.02 -3.53 18.60
C SER A 40 2.20 -2.02 18.71
N LEU A 41 1.88 -1.25 17.68
CA LEU A 41 2.01 0.21 17.78
C LEU A 41 0.69 0.85 18.19
N PRO A 42 0.72 1.80 19.15
CA PRO A 42 -0.46 2.59 19.51
C PRO A 42 -0.76 3.59 18.39
N TYR A 43 -1.93 3.49 17.81
CA TYR A 43 -2.41 4.41 16.76
C TYR A 43 -3.93 4.51 16.80
N ASP A 44 -4.44 5.59 16.23
CA ASP A 44 -5.88 5.76 16.05
C ASP A 44 -6.37 4.80 14.96
N ALA A 45 -7.43 4.08 15.26
CA ALA A 45 -8.05 3.11 14.37
C ALA A 45 -9.39 3.63 13.86
N GLY A 46 -9.65 3.42 12.57
CA GLY A 46 -10.90 3.77 11.91
C GLY A 46 -11.31 2.70 10.89
N GLU A 47 -12.47 2.90 10.30
CA GLU A 47 -12.97 2.11 9.18
C GLU A 47 -13.24 3.05 8.02
N PRO A 48 -12.73 2.77 6.79
CA PRO A 48 -13.01 3.61 5.64
C PRO A 48 -14.51 3.67 5.34
N ALA A 49 -15.02 4.86 5.07
CA ALA A 49 -16.44 5.08 4.75
C ALA A 49 -16.93 4.30 3.51
N LEU A 50 -16.00 3.88 2.66
CA LEU A 50 -16.28 3.11 1.44
C LEU A 50 -16.60 1.63 1.67
N VAL A 51 -16.42 1.12 2.90
CA VAL A 51 -16.74 -0.28 3.24
C VAL A 51 -18.25 -0.50 3.25
N GLY A 52 -18.68 -1.61 2.64
CA GLY A 52 -20.09 -1.97 2.51
C GLY A 52 -20.80 -1.36 1.30
N GLU A 53 -20.10 -0.53 0.51
CA GLU A 53 -20.61 0.06 -0.72
C GLU A 53 -20.05 -0.61 -1.97
N CYS A 54 -20.78 -0.50 -3.08
CA CYS A 54 -20.28 -0.84 -4.41
C CYS A 54 -19.70 0.43 -5.04
N VAL A 55 -18.38 0.54 -5.02
CA VAL A 55 -17.65 1.69 -5.55
C VAL A 55 -17.46 1.52 -7.06
N LYS A 56 -17.84 2.52 -7.84
CA LYS A 56 -17.69 2.52 -9.29
C LYS A 56 -16.29 2.95 -9.72
N ALA A 57 -16.00 2.79 -11.03
CA ALA A 57 -14.73 3.27 -11.59
C ALA A 57 -14.49 4.75 -11.25
N GLY A 58 -13.30 5.05 -10.74
CA GLY A 58 -12.92 6.40 -10.30
C GLY A 58 -11.73 6.42 -9.38
N LEU A 59 -11.44 7.60 -8.89
CA LEU A 59 -10.39 7.88 -7.91
C LEU A 59 -11.04 8.60 -6.71
N TYR A 60 -10.91 8.01 -5.54
CA TYR A 60 -11.63 8.43 -4.32
C TYR A 60 -10.64 8.72 -3.19
N GLU A 61 -10.74 9.87 -2.57
CA GLU A 61 -9.98 10.17 -1.36
C GLU A 61 -10.39 9.21 -0.24
N ILE A 62 -9.42 8.78 0.56
CA ILE A 62 -9.66 8.04 1.79
C ILE A 62 -9.51 9.04 2.93
N ASP A 63 -10.64 9.65 3.31
CA ASP A 63 -10.69 10.80 4.23
C ASP A 63 -10.04 10.49 5.58
N GLU A 64 -10.13 9.25 6.06
CA GLU A 64 -9.52 8.80 7.32
C GLU A 64 -7.99 8.85 7.31
N LEU A 65 -7.38 8.93 6.13
CA LEU A 65 -5.93 9.05 5.97
C LEU A 65 -5.48 10.49 5.66
N SER A 66 -6.42 11.39 5.42
CA SER A 66 -6.13 12.78 5.05
C SER A 66 -5.30 13.50 6.13
N GLY A 67 -4.28 14.21 5.71
CA GLY A 67 -3.36 14.91 6.63
C GLY A 67 -2.26 14.02 7.22
N HIS A 68 -2.29 12.72 7.02
CA HIS A 68 -1.31 11.78 7.57
C HIS A 68 -0.27 11.35 6.53
N ARG A 69 1.01 11.39 6.91
CA ARG A 69 2.15 10.91 6.11
C ARG A 69 2.60 9.51 6.50
N SER A 70 2.05 8.99 7.58
CA SER A 70 2.34 7.65 8.08
C SER A 70 1.03 7.02 8.51
N TRP A 71 0.69 5.90 7.87
CA TRP A 71 -0.60 5.23 8.07
C TRP A 71 -0.52 3.75 7.68
N GLN A 72 -1.53 3.01 8.11
CA GLN A 72 -1.80 1.64 7.70
C GLN A 72 -3.25 1.56 7.21
N LEU A 73 -3.46 0.94 6.07
CA LEU A 73 -4.76 0.68 5.49
C LEU A 73 -4.88 -0.80 5.15
N ARG A 74 -5.97 -1.43 5.53
CA ARG A 74 -6.33 -2.78 5.10
C ARG A 74 -7.71 -2.75 4.45
N LEU A 75 -7.82 -3.32 3.27
CA LEU A 75 -9.06 -3.46 2.51
C LEU A 75 -9.24 -4.92 2.10
N GLU A 76 -10.49 -5.37 2.13
CA GLU A 76 -10.90 -6.70 1.70
C GLU A 76 -12.02 -6.56 0.67
N ALA A 77 -11.83 -7.14 -0.51
CA ALA A 77 -12.80 -7.06 -1.60
C ALA A 77 -13.57 -8.38 -1.76
N ASP A 78 -14.81 -8.27 -2.20
CA ASP A 78 -15.58 -9.39 -2.68
C ASP A 78 -15.16 -9.74 -4.11
N THR A 79 -14.64 -10.94 -4.32
CA THR A 79 -14.17 -11.41 -5.64
C THR A 79 -15.27 -11.62 -6.66
N GLU A 80 -16.49 -11.88 -6.21
CA GLU A 80 -17.63 -12.15 -7.09
C GLU A 80 -18.25 -10.84 -7.62
N GLN A 81 -18.19 -9.79 -6.81
CA GLN A 81 -18.77 -8.49 -7.12
C GLN A 81 -17.76 -7.47 -7.62
N THR A 82 -16.46 -7.76 -7.53
CA THR A 82 -15.40 -6.89 -8.03
C THR A 82 -15.04 -7.27 -9.46
N THR A 83 -15.18 -6.34 -10.40
CA THR A 83 -15.09 -6.65 -11.83
C THR A 83 -13.83 -6.13 -12.52
N GLY A 84 -13.05 -5.27 -11.89
CA GLY A 84 -11.87 -4.66 -12.49
C GLY A 84 -10.70 -4.54 -11.53
N PRO A 85 -9.57 -4.02 -12.01
CA PRO A 85 -8.45 -3.64 -11.18
C PRO A 85 -8.84 -2.61 -10.12
N TRP A 86 -8.26 -2.73 -8.93
CA TRP A 86 -8.44 -1.78 -7.85
C TRP A 86 -7.18 -1.67 -7.01
N GLY A 87 -7.06 -0.63 -6.23
CA GLY A 87 -5.90 -0.45 -5.38
C GLY A 87 -5.74 0.96 -4.86
N LEU A 88 -4.51 1.38 -4.63
CA LEU A 88 -4.19 2.66 -4.01
C LEU A 88 -3.26 3.49 -4.88
N GLN A 89 -3.51 4.79 -4.88
CA GLN A 89 -2.55 5.80 -5.32
C GLN A 89 -2.08 6.60 -4.10
N ILE A 90 -0.78 6.67 -3.91
CA ILE A 90 -0.12 7.37 -2.79
C ILE A 90 0.67 8.52 -3.37
N GLY A 91 0.35 9.74 -2.99
CA GLY A 91 1.02 10.93 -3.51
C GLY A 91 0.07 11.91 -4.17
N SER A 92 0.61 12.80 -5.00
CA SER A 92 -0.12 13.80 -5.77
C SER A 92 -0.35 13.32 -7.21
N ASP A 93 -1.08 14.12 -8.01
CA ASP A 93 -1.31 13.82 -9.43
C ASP A 93 0.00 13.76 -10.24
N ASP A 94 0.97 14.59 -9.89
CA ASP A 94 2.25 14.69 -10.61
C ASP A 94 3.33 13.73 -10.08
N SER A 95 3.19 13.26 -8.83
CA SER A 95 4.18 12.41 -8.19
C SER A 95 3.51 11.42 -7.25
N HIS A 96 3.37 10.18 -7.69
CA HIS A 96 2.63 9.14 -6.95
C HIS A 96 3.25 7.75 -7.10
N VAL A 97 2.75 6.86 -6.30
CA VAL A 97 2.95 5.41 -6.41
C VAL A 97 1.59 4.76 -6.55
N ASP A 98 1.41 3.96 -7.59
CA ASP A 98 0.21 3.16 -7.80
C ASP A 98 0.45 1.72 -7.34
N ILE A 99 -0.46 1.20 -6.54
CA ILE A 99 -0.50 -0.18 -6.08
C ILE A 99 -1.81 -0.76 -6.58
N THR A 100 -1.76 -1.63 -7.57
CA THR A 100 -2.96 -2.15 -8.23
C THR A 100 -3.04 -3.67 -8.08
N LEU A 101 -4.20 -4.15 -7.69
CA LEU A 101 -4.55 -5.56 -7.65
C LEU A 101 -5.56 -5.85 -8.76
N ASP A 102 -5.16 -6.64 -9.74
CA ASP A 102 -6.01 -7.14 -10.82
C ASP A 102 -6.11 -8.66 -10.70
N ARG A 103 -7.23 -9.14 -10.16
CA ARG A 103 -7.46 -10.57 -9.89
C ARG A 103 -6.30 -11.17 -9.08
N GLN A 104 -5.37 -11.84 -9.75
CA GLN A 104 -4.23 -12.50 -9.12
C GLN A 104 -2.88 -11.82 -9.44
N VAL A 105 -2.90 -10.58 -9.92
CA VAL A 105 -1.68 -9.84 -10.23
C VAL A 105 -1.62 -8.59 -9.38
N LEU A 106 -0.60 -8.50 -8.54
CA LEU A 106 -0.23 -7.26 -7.87
C LEU A 106 0.75 -6.51 -8.79
N ARG A 107 0.43 -5.27 -9.12
CA ARG A 107 1.32 -4.35 -9.81
C ARG A 107 1.60 -3.15 -8.93
N VAL A 108 2.85 -2.80 -8.82
CA VAL A 108 3.29 -1.57 -8.17
C VAL A 108 4.06 -0.75 -9.18
N ASP A 109 3.65 0.50 -9.35
CA ASP A 109 4.26 1.47 -10.25
C ASP A 109 4.63 2.73 -9.47
N ARG A 110 5.92 3.05 -9.43
CA ARG A 110 6.45 4.26 -8.83
C ARG A 110 7.15 5.16 -9.84
N SER A 111 6.89 4.97 -11.13
CA SER A 111 7.62 5.64 -12.21
C SER A 111 7.47 7.16 -12.21
N THR A 112 6.41 7.68 -11.63
CA THR A 112 6.17 9.13 -11.45
C THR A 112 6.76 9.69 -10.16
N SER A 113 7.14 8.82 -9.20
CA SER A 113 7.79 9.27 -7.98
C SER A 113 9.23 9.71 -8.24
N ARG A 114 9.79 10.54 -7.36
CA ARG A 114 11.19 10.96 -7.48
C ARG A 114 12.13 9.78 -7.25
N TYR A 115 13.30 9.80 -7.89
CA TYR A 115 14.34 8.77 -7.73
C TYR A 115 13.87 7.36 -8.10
N ALA A 116 12.99 7.25 -9.10
CA ALA A 116 12.41 5.97 -9.52
C ALA A 116 13.16 5.32 -10.70
N GLN A 117 14.47 5.52 -10.81
CA GLN A 117 15.24 5.13 -11.99
C GLN A 117 15.40 3.60 -12.13
N HIS A 118 15.43 2.87 -11.01
CA HIS A 118 15.60 1.42 -11.02
C HIS A 118 14.38 0.70 -10.46
N GLY A 119 13.86 -0.23 -11.28
CA GLY A 119 12.74 -1.06 -10.85
C GLY A 119 11.49 -0.27 -10.49
N SER A 120 11.20 0.75 -11.28
CA SER A 120 10.03 1.61 -11.11
C SER A 120 8.71 0.84 -11.15
N VAL A 121 8.65 -0.23 -11.95
CA VAL A 121 7.47 -1.09 -12.07
C VAL A 121 7.79 -2.51 -11.65
N ARG A 122 6.93 -3.09 -10.83
CA ARG A 122 6.96 -4.50 -10.42
C ARG A 122 5.58 -5.10 -10.59
N SER A 123 5.54 -6.31 -11.15
CA SER A 123 4.33 -7.13 -11.22
C SER A 123 4.63 -8.52 -10.70
N VAL A 124 3.75 -9.04 -9.86
CA VAL A 124 3.88 -10.36 -9.24
C VAL A 124 2.54 -11.06 -9.28
N THR A 125 2.54 -12.32 -9.72
CA THR A 125 1.35 -13.18 -9.64
C THR A 125 1.19 -13.69 -8.21
N LEU A 126 -0.01 -13.53 -7.66
CA LEU A 126 -0.37 -14.05 -6.35
C LEU A 126 -0.44 -15.58 -6.35
N PRO A 127 -0.14 -16.20 -5.22
CA PRO A 127 -0.40 -17.61 -5.05
C PRO A 127 -1.87 -17.97 -5.26
N GLU A 128 -2.12 -19.15 -5.82
CA GLU A 128 -3.49 -19.64 -6.00
C GLU A 128 -4.24 -19.72 -4.66
N GLY A 129 -5.51 -19.31 -4.68
CA GLY A 129 -6.36 -19.25 -3.49
C GLY A 129 -6.02 -18.09 -2.53
N CYS A 130 -5.22 -17.14 -2.97
CA CYS A 130 -4.95 -15.94 -2.20
C CYS A 130 -6.20 -15.05 -2.12
N ALA A 131 -6.58 -14.65 -0.91
CA ALA A 131 -7.71 -13.77 -0.70
C ALA A 131 -7.44 -12.36 -1.28
N PRO A 132 -8.48 -11.63 -1.75
CA PRO A 132 -8.34 -10.27 -2.28
C PRO A 132 -8.22 -9.23 -1.14
N VAL A 133 -7.27 -9.45 -0.29
CA VAL A 133 -6.93 -8.57 0.83
C VAL A 133 -5.68 -7.78 0.46
N LEU A 134 -5.79 -6.47 0.50
CA LEU A 134 -4.69 -5.53 0.31
C LEU A 134 -4.47 -4.79 1.62
N GLU A 135 -3.30 -4.95 2.21
CA GLU A 135 -2.86 -4.18 3.35
C GLU A 135 -1.61 -3.38 2.99
N VAL A 136 -1.62 -2.09 3.24
CA VAL A 136 -0.51 -1.19 2.94
C VAL A 136 -0.13 -0.43 4.20
N ILE A 137 1.16 -0.44 4.51
CA ILE A 137 1.76 0.42 5.51
C ILE A 137 2.64 1.42 4.78
N HIS A 138 2.33 2.68 4.93
CA HIS A 138 3.11 3.78 4.37
C HIS A 138 3.68 4.62 5.49
N ASP A 139 4.99 4.84 5.44
CA ASP A 139 5.68 5.74 6.36
C ASP A 139 6.62 6.65 5.57
N ARG A 140 6.12 7.82 5.22
CA ARG A 140 6.82 8.86 4.46
C ARG A 140 7.37 8.37 3.12
N SER A 141 8.53 7.73 3.11
CA SER A 141 9.18 7.21 1.90
C SER A 141 9.30 5.69 1.87
N LEU A 142 8.76 5.01 2.85
CA LEU A 142 8.73 3.55 2.90
C LEU A 142 7.30 3.06 2.72
N THR A 143 7.09 2.18 1.76
CA THR A 143 5.80 1.55 1.53
C THR A 143 5.96 0.05 1.60
N GLU A 144 5.15 -0.59 2.43
CA GLU A 144 5.07 -2.04 2.56
C GLU A 144 3.68 -2.49 2.12
N VAL A 145 3.63 -3.44 1.21
CA VAL A 145 2.39 -3.97 0.63
C VAL A 145 2.28 -5.44 0.99
N PHE A 146 1.20 -5.80 1.64
CA PHE A 146 0.86 -7.16 2.03
C PHE A 146 -0.40 -7.57 1.28
N VAL A 147 -0.40 -8.70 0.62
CA VAL A 147 -1.56 -9.22 -0.09
C VAL A 147 -1.89 -10.62 0.40
N GLY A 148 -3.19 -10.92 0.50
CA GLY A 148 -3.67 -12.22 0.92
C GLY A 148 -3.24 -12.59 2.33
N ASP A 149 -3.43 -11.65 3.27
CA ASP A 149 -3.01 -11.80 4.67
C ASP A 149 -1.52 -12.15 4.83
N GLY A 150 -0.67 -11.54 3.99
CA GLY A 150 0.76 -11.72 4.05
C GLY A 150 1.32 -12.90 3.26
N ALA A 151 0.52 -13.49 2.38
CA ALA A 151 0.99 -14.54 1.45
C ALA A 151 1.97 -13.99 0.41
N LEU A 152 1.86 -12.71 0.07
CA LEU A 152 2.80 -11.95 -0.73
C LEU A 152 3.12 -10.62 -0.04
N VAL A 153 4.40 -10.26 -0.01
CA VAL A 153 4.84 -9.00 0.58
C VAL A 153 5.84 -8.31 -0.34
N LEU A 154 5.61 -7.04 -0.61
CA LEU A 154 6.55 -6.15 -1.29
C LEU A 154 6.92 -5.00 -0.37
N THR A 155 8.18 -4.58 -0.46
CA THR A 155 8.67 -3.37 0.22
C THR A 155 9.39 -2.51 -0.79
N LEU A 156 9.05 -1.23 -0.79
CA LEU A 156 9.65 -0.27 -1.72
C LEU A 156 9.93 1.08 -1.03
N ARG A 157 10.88 1.80 -1.59
CA ARG A 157 11.07 3.21 -1.30
C ARG A 157 10.26 4.01 -2.32
N SER A 158 9.50 4.97 -1.83
CA SER A 158 8.65 5.85 -2.64
C SER A 158 8.82 7.29 -2.18
N PHE A 159 9.39 8.12 -3.04
CA PHE A 159 9.62 9.54 -2.77
C PHE A 159 8.60 10.35 -3.55
N VAL A 160 7.38 10.41 -3.05
CA VAL A 160 6.33 11.29 -3.55
C VAL A 160 6.54 12.72 -3.05
N ASP A 161 5.70 13.66 -3.45
CA ASP A 161 5.81 15.03 -2.95
C ASP A 161 5.75 15.06 -1.42
N VAL A 162 6.64 15.84 -0.81
CA VAL A 162 6.76 15.96 0.66
C VAL A 162 5.50 16.51 1.33
N ASN A 163 4.67 17.22 0.58
CA ASN A 163 3.40 17.77 1.07
C ASN A 163 2.22 16.82 0.86
N SER A 164 2.42 15.72 0.13
CA SER A 164 1.37 14.74 -0.07
C SER A 164 1.08 13.98 1.20
N THR A 165 -0.19 13.85 1.52
CA THR A 165 -0.69 13.12 2.69
C THR A 165 -1.84 12.20 2.27
N GLY A 166 -2.06 11.13 3.03
CA GLY A 166 -3.14 10.19 2.74
C GLY A 166 -2.89 9.29 1.54
N ALA A 167 -3.98 8.74 1.05
CA ALA A 167 -4.02 7.91 -0.15
C ALA A 167 -5.39 8.00 -0.81
N ARG A 168 -5.45 7.65 -2.10
CA ARG A 168 -6.68 7.55 -2.87
C ARG A 168 -6.94 6.10 -3.27
N LEU A 169 -8.19 5.68 -3.20
CA LEU A 169 -8.64 4.40 -3.73
C LEU A 169 -8.83 4.54 -5.25
N MET A 170 -8.15 3.70 -6.00
CA MET A 170 -8.30 3.58 -7.46
C MET A 170 -9.22 2.41 -7.78
N VAL A 171 -10.19 2.62 -8.63
CA VAL A 171 -11.12 1.58 -9.09
C VAL A 171 -11.26 1.68 -10.61
N ASP A 172 -11.06 0.55 -11.30
CA ASP A 172 -11.30 0.42 -12.74
C ASP A 172 -12.32 -0.71 -12.97
N GLY A 173 -13.59 -0.33 -12.88
CA GLY A 173 -14.73 -1.24 -12.90
C GLY A 173 -15.62 -1.05 -11.68
N ASP A 174 -16.12 -2.14 -11.13
CA ASP A 174 -16.90 -2.15 -9.88
C ASP A 174 -16.06 -2.80 -8.78
N LEU A 175 -16.07 -2.19 -7.60
CA LEU A 175 -15.39 -2.71 -6.41
C LEU A 175 -16.40 -2.82 -5.26
N ALA A 176 -16.54 -4.00 -4.70
CA ALA A 176 -17.29 -4.22 -3.47
C ALA A 176 -16.31 -4.50 -2.33
N LEU A 177 -16.24 -3.59 -1.35
CA LEU A 177 -15.42 -3.77 -0.15
C LEU A 177 -16.26 -4.40 0.95
N THR A 178 -15.84 -5.55 1.45
CA THR A 178 -16.52 -6.30 2.52
C THR A 178 -16.00 -5.95 3.91
N ALA A 179 -14.75 -5.50 4.00
CA ALA A 179 -14.13 -5.05 5.22
C ALA A 179 -12.99 -4.06 4.95
N GLY A 180 -12.68 -3.23 5.93
CA GLY A 180 -11.57 -2.32 5.89
C GLY A 180 -11.17 -1.82 7.26
N SER A 181 -9.94 -1.37 7.40
CA SER A 181 -9.48 -0.66 8.59
C SER A 181 -8.38 0.32 8.24
N THR A 182 -8.41 1.46 8.89
CA THR A 182 -7.36 2.48 8.83
C THR A 182 -6.70 2.63 10.18
N ARG A 183 -5.43 2.99 10.16
CA ARG A 183 -4.68 3.37 11.36
C ARG A 183 -3.72 4.48 10.99
N THR A 184 -3.71 5.52 11.78
CA THR A 184 -2.80 6.66 11.58
C THR A 184 -1.81 6.72 12.73
N PHE A 185 -0.56 6.94 12.40
CA PHE A 185 0.46 7.16 13.42
C PHE A 185 0.31 8.59 13.93
N ALA A 186 0.39 8.77 15.23
CA ALA A 186 0.34 10.11 15.83
C ALA A 186 1.37 11.02 15.15
N PRO A 187 1.02 12.27 14.82
CA PRO A 187 1.97 13.20 14.24
C PRO A 187 3.13 13.38 15.24
N SER A 188 4.34 13.17 14.76
CA SER A 188 5.59 13.42 15.50
C SER A 188 5.94 14.88 15.50
#